data_86bece1b7f3361c7e9f424721d5aaa4f
#
_entry.id   86bece1b7f3361c7e9f424721d5aaa4f
#
_cell.length_a   1.000
_cell.length_b   1.000
_cell.length_c   1.000
_cell.angle_alpha   90.00
_cell.angle_beta   90.00
_cell.angle_gamma   90.00
#
_symmetry.space_group_name_H-M   'P 1'
#
loop_
_entity.id
_entity.type
_entity.pdbx_description
1 polymer ?
#
loop_
_entity_poly.entity_id
_entity_poly.type
_entity_poly.pdbx_seq_one_letter_code
_entity_poly.pdbx_strand_id
1 'polypeptide(L)'
;MNNSDKMKKTAVSIAFAAILLCSLSCHAQNDYEHQFSKPFSQVMGELAKQFGVKFKYNVDTTGLVVKYADSRIRPYSVHETLKNICAPFDFVPWDEGKNTFRIKPFEYMRRKPEDGTRFTEYLTQLNSTKEMWEKRRELLRKEVRERLEIDAMLSKCYEAKPLLGKIRKHNGYTVQNFRLPIMEGRSICGSIYTPARSSAKNKSALIICPAGHFAKGRYNKDLQNRYATLARMGAIAVSYDIYGWGQSEEEVGADAHRTSEAHIMQTIHGLKILDFMIQRKDVDKARIGCNGGSGGGSQTVLLTLLDDRYTASCPTVSMCSWFDGGCPCESGMPIHRSGNQTCNMELAACFAPRPMMIVSDGGDWTSTVPEVEFPFLQKIYGFYDAKGNVLNVHLPNERHDFGPNKRQAVYDFFCQVFGLNKAMLDEEKVTEETEEQLRFQ
;
A
#
# COMPACT_ATOMS: atom_id res chain seq x y z
N MET A 1 -30.04 -66.26 -32.22
CA MET A 1 -29.30 -65.16 -31.57
C MET A 1 -28.85 -64.17 -32.63
N ASN A 2 -29.37 -62.98 -32.59
CA ASN A 2 -29.27 -61.98 -33.67
C ASN A 2 -27.87 -61.33 -33.70
N ASN A 3 -27.32 -61.06 -34.89
CA ASN A 3 -26.01 -60.45 -35.11
C ASN A 3 -25.83 -59.09 -34.35
N SER A 4 -26.94 -58.46 -34.04
CA SER A 4 -27.01 -57.20 -33.27
C SER A 4 -26.55 -57.37 -31.80
N ASP A 5 -26.86 -58.53 -31.19
CA ASP A 5 -26.47 -58.78 -29.77
C ASP A 5 -25.00 -59.18 -29.62
N LYS A 6 -24.41 -59.77 -30.64
CA LYS A 6 -22.97 -60.08 -30.67
C LYS A 6 -22.14 -58.80 -30.82
N MET A 7 -22.58 -57.86 -31.68
CA MET A 7 -21.94 -56.57 -31.85
C MET A 7 -22.00 -55.65 -30.56
N LYS A 8 -23.16 -55.70 -29.88
CA LYS A 8 -23.32 -54.96 -28.61
C LYS A 8 -22.40 -55.47 -27.48
N LYS A 9 -22.29 -56.84 -27.37
CA LYS A 9 -21.39 -57.45 -26.37
C LYS A 9 -19.91 -57.17 -26.67
N THR A 10 -19.51 -57.16 -27.94
CA THR A 10 -18.13 -56.82 -28.33
C THR A 10 -17.84 -55.38 -28.10
N ALA A 11 -18.76 -54.45 -28.39
CA ALA A 11 -18.57 -53.02 -28.13
C ALA A 11 -18.47 -52.68 -26.61
N VAL A 12 -19.28 -53.36 -25.78
CA VAL A 12 -19.22 -53.18 -24.31
C VAL A 12 -17.91 -53.76 -23.75
N SER A 13 -17.41 -54.88 -24.27
CA SER A 13 -16.12 -55.44 -23.84
C SER A 13 -14.92 -54.58 -24.24
N ILE A 14 -14.96 -53.95 -25.42
CA ILE A 14 -13.91 -53.02 -25.87
C ILE A 14 -13.94 -51.70 -25.02
N ALA A 15 -15.14 -51.18 -24.69
CA ALA A 15 -15.29 -50.03 -23.84
C ALA A 15 -14.78 -50.30 -22.40
N PHE A 16 -15.05 -51.47 -21.84
CA PHE A 16 -14.55 -51.87 -20.52
C PHE A 16 -13.02 -52.05 -20.52
N ALA A 17 -12.44 -52.63 -21.58
CA ALA A 17 -10.99 -52.76 -21.71
C ALA A 17 -10.30 -51.38 -21.88
N ALA A 18 -10.92 -50.42 -22.60
CA ALA A 18 -10.41 -49.08 -22.75
C ALA A 18 -10.47 -48.30 -21.42
N ILE A 19 -11.54 -48.45 -20.64
CA ILE A 19 -11.66 -47.81 -19.31
C ILE A 19 -10.63 -48.42 -18.32
N LEU A 20 -10.39 -49.74 -18.37
CA LEU A 20 -9.37 -50.39 -17.53
C LEU A 20 -7.94 -49.95 -17.93
N LEU A 21 -7.66 -49.81 -19.23
CA LEU A 21 -6.37 -49.29 -19.70
C LEU A 21 -6.16 -47.83 -19.34
N CYS A 22 -7.18 -46.95 -19.39
CA CYS A 22 -7.10 -45.58 -18.91
C CYS A 22 -6.90 -45.51 -17.40
N SER A 23 -7.56 -46.37 -16.61
CA SER A 23 -7.37 -46.38 -15.15
C SER A 23 -5.98 -46.90 -14.76
N LEU A 24 -5.44 -47.89 -15.49
CA LEU A 24 -4.08 -48.37 -15.29
C LEU A 24 -3.02 -47.31 -15.67
N SER A 25 -3.23 -46.54 -16.75
CA SER A 25 -2.34 -45.46 -17.10
C SER A 25 -2.36 -44.29 -16.07
N CYS A 26 -3.53 -43.98 -15.49
CA CYS A 26 -3.60 -42.98 -14.40
C CYS A 26 -2.90 -43.47 -13.11
N HIS A 27 -3.02 -44.76 -12.77
CA HIS A 27 -2.30 -45.31 -11.61
C HIS A 27 -0.80 -45.39 -11.85
N ALA A 28 -0.36 -45.81 -13.05
CA ALA A 28 1.06 -45.81 -13.40
C ALA A 28 1.70 -44.41 -13.38
N GLN A 29 0.94 -43.38 -13.76
CA GLN A 29 1.42 -42.01 -13.72
C GLN A 29 1.53 -41.48 -12.28
N ASN A 30 0.61 -41.85 -11.39
CA ASN A 30 0.69 -41.55 -9.96
C ASN A 30 1.85 -42.30 -9.27
N ASP A 31 2.07 -43.57 -9.56
CA ASP A 31 3.15 -44.34 -9.00
C ASP A 31 4.54 -43.78 -9.45
N TYR A 32 4.64 -43.33 -10.70
CA TYR A 32 5.87 -42.70 -11.21
C TYR A 32 6.17 -41.36 -10.53
N GLU A 33 5.17 -40.53 -10.27
CA GLU A 33 5.32 -39.30 -9.52
C GLU A 33 5.78 -39.56 -8.06
N HIS A 34 5.26 -40.62 -7.42
CA HIS A 34 5.68 -40.97 -6.04
C HIS A 34 7.12 -41.49 -5.98
N GLN A 35 7.59 -42.20 -7.01
CA GLN A 35 8.90 -42.83 -7.03
C GLN A 35 10.05 -41.81 -6.99
N PHE A 36 9.84 -40.59 -7.55
CA PHE A 36 10.84 -39.53 -7.61
C PHE A 36 10.53 -38.35 -6.64
N SER A 37 9.61 -38.55 -5.74
CA SER A 37 9.22 -37.58 -4.74
C SER A 37 9.98 -37.79 -3.44
N LYS A 38 10.48 -36.70 -2.84
CA LYS A 38 11.15 -36.74 -1.52
C LYS A 38 10.50 -35.74 -0.56
N PRO A 39 10.45 -36.03 0.76
CA PRO A 39 10.05 -35.02 1.73
C PRO A 39 10.92 -33.76 1.62
N PHE A 40 10.28 -32.59 1.73
CA PHE A 40 10.97 -31.30 1.63
C PHE A 40 12.14 -31.20 2.62
N SER A 41 11.93 -31.65 3.86
CA SER A 41 12.96 -31.66 4.92
C SER A 41 14.16 -32.55 4.54
N GLN A 42 13.93 -33.69 3.90
CA GLN A 42 15.00 -34.57 3.42
C GLN A 42 15.82 -33.88 2.32
N VAL A 43 15.15 -33.30 1.32
CA VAL A 43 15.82 -32.57 0.22
C VAL A 43 16.67 -31.45 0.76
N MET A 44 16.14 -30.63 1.67
CA MET A 44 16.88 -29.53 2.25
C MET A 44 18.08 -29.99 3.09
N GLY A 45 17.95 -31.13 3.79
CA GLY A 45 19.06 -31.75 4.51
C GLY A 45 20.18 -32.28 3.58
N GLU A 46 19.80 -32.85 2.44
CA GLU A 46 20.74 -33.27 1.39
C GLU A 46 21.49 -32.06 0.78
N LEU A 47 20.74 -31.00 0.46
CA LEU A 47 21.31 -29.74 -0.09
C LEU A 47 22.21 -29.02 0.91
N ALA A 48 21.88 -29.01 2.20
CA ALA A 48 22.73 -28.44 3.24
C ALA A 48 24.12 -29.08 3.25
N LYS A 49 24.18 -30.40 3.11
CA LYS A 49 25.42 -31.16 3.05
C LYS A 49 26.16 -30.95 1.72
N GLN A 50 25.44 -31.02 0.60
CA GLN A 50 26.01 -30.91 -0.75
C GLN A 50 26.66 -29.54 -0.99
N PHE A 51 26.02 -28.45 -0.58
CA PHE A 51 26.47 -27.09 -0.85
C PHE A 51 27.15 -26.41 0.34
N GLY A 52 27.22 -27.05 1.51
CA GLY A 52 27.80 -26.46 2.72
C GLY A 52 27.04 -25.24 3.25
N VAL A 53 25.71 -25.24 3.11
CA VAL A 53 24.83 -24.12 3.49
C VAL A 53 23.96 -24.44 4.68
N LYS A 54 23.44 -23.39 5.33
CA LYS A 54 22.50 -23.48 6.46
C LYS A 54 21.14 -22.92 6.06
N PHE A 55 20.07 -23.52 6.58
CA PHE A 55 18.70 -23.07 6.35
C PHE A 55 18.02 -22.60 7.64
N LYS A 56 17.30 -21.49 7.54
CA LYS A 56 16.34 -21.01 8.53
C LYS A 56 14.97 -20.95 7.89
N TYR A 57 13.91 -21.18 8.64
CA TYR A 57 12.55 -21.29 8.11
C TYR A 57 11.63 -20.28 8.78
N ASN A 58 10.90 -19.50 7.98
CA ASN A 58 9.77 -18.66 8.37
C ASN A 58 8.46 -19.20 7.75
N VAL A 59 8.46 -20.47 7.36
CA VAL A 59 7.35 -21.20 6.75
C VAL A 59 7.21 -22.54 7.45
N ASP A 60 5.98 -23.06 7.48
CA ASP A 60 5.76 -24.45 7.87
C ASP A 60 6.08 -25.36 6.67
N THR A 61 6.98 -26.30 6.87
CA THR A 61 7.39 -27.30 5.87
C THR A 61 6.90 -28.68 6.19
N THR A 62 6.06 -28.85 7.21
CA THR A 62 5.53 -30.14 7.68
C THR A 62 4.71 -30.80 6.58
N GLY A 63 5.03 -32.05 6.27
CA GLY A 63 4.29 -32.84 5.28
C GLY A 63 4.49 -32.42 3.82
N LEU A 64 5.32 -31.41 3.52
CA LEU A 64 5.58 -31.02 2.15
C LEU A 64 6.45 -32.06 1.42
N VAL A 65 6.11 -32.31 0.16
CA VAL A 65 6.79 -33.29 -0.71
C VAL A 65 7.24 -32.59 -1.99
N VAL A 66 8.53 -32.69 -2.29
CA VAL A 66 9.14 -32.17 -3.52
C VAL A 66 9.02 -33.22 -4.61
N LYS A 67 8.14 -33.00 -5.57
CA LYS A 67 7.99 -33.87 -6.74
C LYS A 67 9.22 -33.73 -7.65
N TYR A 68 9.71 -34.84 -8.17
CA TYR A 68 10.89 -34.92 -9.05
C TYR A 68 12.12 -34.19 -8.45
N ALA A 69 12.39 -34.43 -7.15
CA ALA A 69 13.37 -33.69 -6.38
C ALA A 69 14.75 -33.64 -7.07
N ASP A 70 15.25 -34.77 -7.53
CA ASP A 70 16.57 -34.87 -8.15
C ASP A 70 16.69 -34.07 -9.45
N SER A 71 15.60 -33.99 -10.23
CA SER A 71 15.53 -33.21 -11.48
C SER A 71 15.53 -31.69 -11.22
N ARG A 72 15.25 -31.24 -10.00
CA ARG A 72 15.25 -29.82 -9.63
C ARG A 72 16.61 -29.33 -9.17
N ILE A 73 17.55 -30.22 -8.86
CA ILE A 73 18.89 -29.90 -8.37
C ILE A 73 19.77 -29.44 -9.53
N ARG A 74 20.45 -28.32 -9.33
CA ARG A 74 21.51 -27.80 -10.21
C ARG A 74 22.83 -27.90 -9.44
N PRO A 75 23.65 -28.94 -9.69
CA PRO A 75 24.83 -29.23 -8.87
C PRO A 75 25.90 -28.12 -8.90
N TYR A 76 25.80 -27.21 -9.85
CA TYR A 76 26.67 -26.06 -10.03
C TYR A 76 26.15 -24.76 -9.39
N SER A 77 24.90 -24.73 -8.87
CA SER A 77 24.30 -23.50 -8.33
C SER A 77 23.28 -23.80 -7.22
N VAL A 78 23.62 -23.43 -5.99
CA VAL A 78 22.69 -23.50 -4.86
C VAL A 78 21.48 -22.59 -5.05
N HIS A 79 21.67 -21.39 -5.61
CA HIS A 79 20.60 -20.43 -5.82
C HIS A 79 19.55 -20.94 -6.80
N GLU A 80 19.96 -21.48 -7.95
CA GLU A 80 19.04 -22.07 -8.92
C GLU A 80 18.34 -23.32 -8.36
N THR A 81 19.07 -24.15 -7.64
CA THR A 81 18.50 -25.33 -6.97
C THR A 81 17.40 -24.91 -5.99
N LEU A 82 17.70 -23.97 -5.09
CA LEU A 82 16.74 -23.51 -4.08
C LEU A 82 15.53 -22.83 -4.74
N LYS A 83 15.74 -22.06 -5.81
CA LYS A 83 14.64 -21.48 -6.58
C LYS A 83 13.71 -22.56 -7.14
N ASN A 84 14.27 -23.62 -7.74
CA ASN A 84 13.50 -24.71 -8.31
C ASN A 84 12.76 -25.55 -7.25
N ILE A 85 13.37 -25.73 -6.07
CA ILE A 85 12.77 -26.50 -4.95
C ILE A 85 11.68 -25.68 -4.26
N CYS A 86 11.87 -24.39 -4.06
CA CYS A 86 10.99 -23.52 -3.30
C CYS A 86 9.77 -23.02 -4.10
N ALA A 87 9.94 -22.75 -5.41
CA ALA A 87 8.91 -22.17 -6.25
C ALA A 87 7.54 -22.92 -6.26
N PRO A 88 7.48 -24.27 -6.27
CA PRO A 88 6.20 -25.00 -6.24
C PRO A 88 5.37 -24.79 -4.96
N PHE A 89 5.98 -24.26 -3.90
CA PHE A 89 5.35 -24.02 -2.62
C PHE A 89 5.13 -22.52 -2.34
N ASP A 90 5.33 -21.66 -3.33
CA ASP A 90 5.35 -20.21 -3.14
C ASP A 90 6.33 -19.75 -2.04
N PHE A 91 7.49 -20.39 -1.98
CA PHE A 91 8.57 -20.01 -1.06
C PHE A 91 9.70 -19.28 -1.79
N VAL A 92 10.35 -18.40 -1.06
CA VAL A 92 11.56 -17.67 -1.50
C VAL A 92 12.75 -18.07 -0.64
N PRO A 93 13.85 -18.54 -1.25
CA PRO A 93 15.12 -18.67 -0.55
C PRO A 93 15.82 -17.29 -0.49
N TRP A 94 15.77 -16.65 0.65
CA TRP A 94 16.42 -15.37 0.90
C TRP A 94 17.85 -15.58 1.38
N ASP A 95 18.83 -15.09 0.62
CA ASP A 95 20.24 -15.18 0.99
C ASP A 95 20.56 -14.15 2.09
N GLU A 96 20.96 -14.62 3.28
CA GLU A 96 21.39 -13.79 4.42
C GLU A 96 22.90 -13.58 4.45
N GLY A 97 23.63 -14.09 3.45
CA GLY A 97 25.09 -14.15 3.46
C GLY A 97 25.64 -15.26 4.38
N LYS A 98 26.97 -15.42 4.39
CA LYS A 98 27.69 -16.43 5.18
C LYS A 98 27.14 -17.85 5.01
N ASN A 99 26.80 -18.22 3.78
CA ASN A 99 26.22 -19.52 3.40
C ASN A 99 24.91 -19.84 4.18
N THR A 100 24.12 -18.83 4.48
CA THR A 100 22.84 -19.01 5.19
C THR A 100 21.69 -18.52 4.34
N PHE A 101 20.68 -19.37 4.14
CA PHE A 101 19.45 -19.04 3.42
C PHE A 101 18.26 -19.12 4.38
N ARG A 102 17.40 -18.10 4.32
CA ARG A 102 16.11 -18.11 4.98
C ARG A 102 15.02 -18.47 4.00
N ILE A 103 14.29 -19.53 4.25
CA ILE A 103 13.12 -19.92 3.47
C ILE A 103 11.91 -19.19 4.05
N LYS A 104 11.29 -18.33 3.24
CA LYS A 104 10.15 -17.50 3.63
C LYS A 104 9.05 -17.54 2.57
N PRO A 105 7.82 -17.13 2.90
CA PRO A 105 6.74 -17.02 1.91
C PRO A 105 7.15 -16.06 0.79
N PHE A 106 6.66 -16.33 -0.42
CA PHE A 106 6.80 -15.40 -1.54
C PHE A 106 5.97 -14.14 -1.26
N GLU A 107 6.63 -13.00 -1.29
CA GLU A 107 5.96 -11.71 -1.13
C GLU A 107 5.54 -11.17 -2.50
N TYR A 108 4.29 -11.37 -2.89
CA TYR A 108 3.76 -10.93 -4.20
C TYR A 108 3.81 -9.40 -4.39
N MET A 109 3.84 -8.66 -3.28
CA MET A 109 3.85 -7.21 -3.24
C MET A 109 5.26 -6.59 -3.13
N ARG A 110 6.31 -7.42 -3.12
CA ARG A 110 7.70 -6.97 -3.03
C ARG A 110 8.54 -7.57 -4.16
N ARG A 111 9.23 -6.70 -4.87
CA ARG A 111 10.29 -7.04 -5.84
C ARG A 111 11.67 -6.77 -5.21
N LYS A 112 12.75 -7.14 -5.88
CA LYS A 112 14.08 -6.64 -5.54
C LYS A 112 14.24 -5.20 -6.04
N PRO A 113 15.10 -4.36 -5.42
CA PRO A 113 15.36 -3.00 -5.90
C PRO A 113 15.76 -2.96 -7.39
N GLU A 114 16.58 -3.92 -7.84
CA GLU A 114 17.02 -4.01 -9.26
C GLU A 114 15.84 -4.32 -10.20
N ASP A 115 14.84 -5.08 -9.74
CA ASP A 115 13.60 -5.32 -10.49
C ASP A 115 12.76 -4.06 -10.57
N GLY A 116 12.74 -3.25 -9.49
CA GLY A 116 12.10 -1.93 -9.48
C GLY A 116 12.73 -0.98 -10.49
N THR A 117 14.06 -0.96 -10.57
CA THR A 117 14.77 -0.17 -11.58
C THR A 117 14.37 -0.57 -12.99
N ARG A 118 14.46 -1.87 -13.33
CA ARG A 118 14.02 -2.38 -14.64
C ARG A 118 12.57 -2.11 -14.95
N PHE A 119 11.73 -2.20 -13.94
CA PHE A 119 10.30 -1.89 -14.09
C PHE A 119 10.07 -0.40 -14.35
N THR A 120 10.81 0.49 -13.70
CA THR A 120 10.77 1.94 -13.95
C THR A 120 11.25 2.28 -15.37
N GLU A 121 12.29 1.61 -15.86
CA GLU A 121 12.76 1.74 -17.26
C GLU A 121 11.67 1.31 -18.24
N TYR A 122 11.01 0.17 -18.01
CA TYR A 122 9.87 -0.29 -18.80
C TYR A 122 8.74 0.74 -18.80
N LEU A 123 8.32 1.24 -17.64
CA LEU A 123 7.27 2.26 -17.53
C LEU A 123 7.68 3.58 -18.21
N THR A 124 8.96 3.91 -18.19
CA THR A 124 9.51 5.09 -18.88
C THR A 124 9.39 4.98 -20.40
N GLN A 125 9.61 3.78 -20.95
CA GLN A 125 9.43 3.52 -22.38
C GLN A 125 7.95 3.47 -22.76
N LEU A 126 7.12 2.82 -21.94
CA LEU A 126 5.67 2.75 -22.12
C LEU A 126 5.03 4.14 -22.14
N ASN A 127 5.55 5.07 -21.34
CA ASN A 127 5.07 6.44 -21.19
C ASN A 127 6.04 7.42 -21.89
N SER A 128 6.38 7.18 -23.17
CA SER A 128 7.41 7.94 -23.87
C SER A 128 6.95 9.32 -24.35
N THR A 129 5.65 9.52 -24.57
CA THR A 129 5.04 10.81 -24.98
C THR A 129 3.91 11.24 -24.04
N LYS A 130 3.53 12.51 -24.11
CA LYS A 130 2.40 13.05 -23.33
C LYS A 130 1.09 12.32 -23.66
N GLU A 131 0.82 12.05 -24.93
CA GLU A 131 -0.39 11.38 -25.39
C GLU A 131 -0.47 9.94 -24.87
N MET A 132 0.66 9.21 -24.84
CA MET A 132 0.72 7.87 -24.28
C MET A 132 0.47 7.91 -22.76
N TRP A 133 1.09 8.87 -22.09
CA TRP A 133 0.90 9.08 -20.66
C TRP A 133 -0.56 9.40 -20.31
N GLU A 134 -1.20 10.32 -21.01
CA GLU A 134 -2.60 10.69 -20.73
C GLU A 134 -3.56 9.50 -20.86
N LYS A 135 -3.41 8.69 -21.91
CA LYS A 135 -4.17 7.44 -22.06
C LYS A 135 -3.90 6.46 -20.91
N ARG A 136 -2.63 6.34 -20.53
CA ARG A 136 -2.20 5.47 -19.42
C ARG A 136 -2.78 5.95 -18.08
N ARG A 137 -2.72 7.26 -17.82
CA ARG A 137 -3.25 7.90 -16.61
C ARG A 137 -4.77 7.67 -16.48
N GLU A 138 -5.53 7.85 -17.54
CA GLU A 138 -6.97 7.58 -17.56
C GLU A 138 -7.27 6.10 -17.26
N LEU A 139 -6.55 5.19 -17.90
CA LEU A 139 -6.66 3.76 -17.67
C LEU A 139 -6.37 3.38 -16.20
N LEU A 140 -5.27 3.88 -15.64
CA LEU A 140 -4.88 3.61 -14.26
C LEU A 140 -5.95 4.14 -13.28
N ARG A 141 -6.41 5.38 -13.45
CA ARG A 141 -7.46 5.96 -12.59
C ARG A 141 -8.74 5.15 -12.63
N LYS A 142 -9.17 4.74 -13.83
CA LYS A 142 -10.36 3.92 -14.02
C LYS A 142 -10.20 2.56 -13.33
N GLU A 143 -9.14 1.81 -13.66
CA GLU A 143 -8.97 0.45 -13.16
C GLU A 143 -8.71 0.39 -11.65
N VAL A 144 -7.94 1.35 -11.08
CA VAL A 144 -7.75 1.44 -9.62
C VAL A 144 -9.08 1.68 -8.93
N ARG A 145 -9.92 2.58 -9.47
CA ARG A 145 -11.26 2.86 -8.94
C ARG A 145 -12.17 1.63 -8.98
N GLU A 146 -12.15 0.88 -10.09
CA GLU A 146 -12.91 -0.36 -10.26
C GLU A 146 -12.40 -1.46 -9.31
N ARG A 147 -11.07 -1.67 -9.22
CA ARG A 147 -10.46 -2.71 -8.37
C ARG A 147 -10.66 -2.46 -6.87
N LEU A 148 -10.76 -1.22 -6.45
CA LEU A 148 -11.13 -0.83 -5.08
C LEU A 148 -12.65 -0.75 -4.86
N GLU A 149 -13.46 -1.09 -5.85
CA GLU A 149 -14.93 -1.07 -5.76
C GLU A 149 -15.49 0.28 -5.28
N ILE A 150 -14.80 1.39 -5.58
CA ILE A 150 -15.06 2.71 -4.98
C ILE A 150 -16.52 3.14 -5.18
N ASP A 151 -17.04 3.07 -6.41
CA ASP A 151 -18.40 3.55 -6.71
C ASP A 151 -19.47 2.69 -6.03
N ALA A 152 -19.29 1.37 -6.03
CA ALA A 152 -20.19 0.43 -5.37
C ALA A 152 -20.21 0.66 -3.84
N MET A 153 -19.05 0.97 -3.24
CA MET A 153 -18.97 1.23 -1.80
C MET A 153 -19.52 2.61 -1.44
N LEU A 154 -19.19 3.65 -2.20
CA LEU A 154 -19.72 5.00 -1.97
C LEU A 154 -21.24 5.05 -2.09
N SER A 155 -21.85 4.26 -2.99
CA SER A 155 -23.31 4.19 -3.14
C SER A 155 -24.02 3.62 -1.89
N LYS A 156 -23.31 2.87 -1.04
CA LYS A 156 -23.81 2.34 0.24
C LYS A 156 -23.58 3.30 1.40
N CYS A 157 -22.76 4.33 1.21
CA CYS A 157 -22.41 5.25 2.28
C CYS A 157 -23.51 6.28 2.52
N TYR A 158 -23.69 6.65 3.78
CA TYR A 158 -24.54 7.78 4.19
C TYR A 158 -23.95 9.12 3.75
N GLU A 159 -24.79 10.17 3.74
CA GLU A 159 -24.28 11.54 3.69
C GLU A 159 -23.30 11.81 4.83
N ALA A 160 -22.32 12.69 4.56
CA ALA A 160 -21.28 13.03 5.54
C ALA A 160 -21.83 13.98 6.62
N LYS A 161 -22.51 13.43 7.63
CA LYS A 161 -23.06 14.15 8.79
C LYS A 161 -22.33 13.74 10.07
N PRO A 162 -21.32 14.51 10.52
CA PRO A 162 -20.53 14.15 11.69
C PRO A 162 -21.23 14.43 12.99
N LEU A 163 -20.93 13.61 13.99
CA LEU A 163 -21.09 13.95 15.40
C LEU A 163 -19.79 14.64 15.86
N LEU A 164 -19.92 15.79 16.52
CA LEU A 164 -18.79 16.60 16.93
C LEU A 164 -18.66 16.63 18.45
N GLY A 165 -17.46 16.37 18.97
CA GLY A 165 -17.14 16.47 20.39
C GLY A 165 -16.87 17.90 20.84
N LYS A 166 -16.45 18.07 22.10
CA LYS A 166 -16.09 19.37 22.67
C LYS A 166 -14.83 19.92 21.99
N ILE A 167 -14.80 21.24 21.80
CA ILE A 167 -13.61 21.95 21.31
C ILE A 167 -12.64 22.17 22.49
N ARG A 168 -11.41 21.72 22.33
CA ARG A 168 -10.29 21.97 23.24
C ARG A 168 -9.38 23.05 22.64
N LYS A 169 -9.03 24.06 23.44
CA LYS A 169 -8.22 25.20 22.99
C LYS A 169 -6.78 25.01 23.42
N HIS A 170 -5.86 25.27 22.50
CA HIS A 170 -4.42 25.21 22.69
C HIS A 170 -3.75 26.47 22.17
N ASN A 171 -2.41 26.55 22.27
CA ASN A 171 -1.64 27.69 21.79
C ASN A 171 -1.68 27.83 20.26
N GLY A 172 -2.56 28.71 19.77
CA GLY A 172 -2.72 29.03 18.36
C GLY A 172 -3.63 28.09 17.55
N TYR A 173 -4.20 27.06 18.15
CA TYR A 173 -5.11 26.12 17.51
C TYR A 173 -6.15 25.55 18.46
N THR A 174 -7.12 24.81 17.91
CA THR A 174 -8.09 24.02 18.67
C THR A 174 -8.09 22.58 18.18
N VAL A 175 -8.49 21.64 19.03
CA VAL A 175 -8.73 20.24 18.67
C VAL A 175 -10.20 19.89 18.93
N GLN A 176 -10.83 19.23 17.96
CA GLN A 176 -12.21 18.75 18.09
C GLN A 176 -12.30 17.34 17.53
N ASN A 177 -12.69 16.37 18.37
CA ASN A 177 -12.92 15.01 17.90
C ASN A 177 -14.24 14.95 17.14
N PHE A 178 -14.32 13.98 16.23
CA PHE A 178 -15.55 13.68 15.50
C PHE A 178 -15.76 12.18 15.37
N ARG A 179 -17.02 11.79 15.22
CA ARG A 179 -17.43 10.50 14.70
C ARG A 179 -18.31 10.75 13.48
N LEU A 180 -17.95 10.16 12.36
CA LEU A 180 -18.65 10.27 11.09
C LEU A 180 -19.24 8.91 10.73
N PRO A 181 -20.54 8.67 10.99
CA PRO A 181 -21.21 7.46 10.51
C PRO A 181 -21.17 7.42 8.98
N ILE A 182 -20.71 6.31 8.40
CA ILE A 182 -20.61 6.15 6.93
C ILE A 182 -21.53 5.06 6.39
N MET A 183 -21.86 4.06 7.19
CA MET A 183 -22.84 3.01 6.90
C MET A 183 -23.27 2.33 8.21
N GLU A 184 -24.20 1.39 8.14
CA GLU A 184 -24.67 0.68 9.33
C GLU A 184 -23.51 0.01 10.08
N GLY A 185 -23.40 0.29 11.39
CA GLY A 185 -22.36 -0.25 12.27
C GLY A 185 -20.93 0.22 11.96
N ARG A 186 -20.73 1.19 11.07
CA ARG A 186 -19.40 1.67 10.66
C ARG A 186 -19.30 3.18 10.68
N SER A 187 -18.33 3.69 11.41
CA SER A 187 -18.04 5.11 11.53
C SER A 187 -16.55 5.39 11.36
N ILE A 188 -16.22 6.61 11.01
CA ILE A 188 -14.85 7.13 11.01
C ILE A 188 -14.70 8.01 12.25
N CYS A 189 -13.79 7.65 13.15
CA CYS A 189 -13.43 8.49 14.28
C CYS A 189 -12.11 9.22 14.00
N GLY A 190 -12.02 10.48 14.45
CA GLY A 190 -10.84 11.29 14.19
C GLY A 190 -10.82 12.58 14.98
N SER A 191 -9.84 13.43 14.67
CA SER A 191 -9.64 14.74 15.30
C SER A 191 -9.34 15.80 14.25
N ILE A 192 -9.98 16.96 14.42
CA ILE A 192 -9.79 18.14 13.58
C ILE A 192 -8.97 19.14 14.37
N TYR A 193 -7.81 19.50 13.84
CA TYR A 193 -6.94 20.54 14.34
C TYR A 193 -7.20 21.80 13.53
N THR A 194 -7.76 22.83 14.16
CA THR A 194 -8.23 24.05 13.47
C THR A 194 -7.41 25.27 13.95
N PRO A 195 -6.89 26.11 13.04
CA PRO A 195 -6.23 27.38 13.43
C PRO A 195 -7.15 28.25 14.28
N ALA A 196 -6.62 28.86 15.32
CA ALA A 196 -7.42 29.73 16.22
C ALA A 196 -8.09 30.92 15.49
N ARG A 197 -7.56 31.34 14.33
CA ARG A 197 -8.07 32.45 13.52
C ARG A 197 -8.96 31.99 12.34
N SER A 198 -9.17 30.67 12.17
CA SER A 198 -10.00 30.12 11.10
C SER A 198 -11.46 30.54 11.27
N SER A 199 -12.08 30.98 10.18
CA SER A 199 -13.48 31.41 10.16
C SER A 199 -14.02 31.46 8.74
N ALA A 200 -15.32 31.63 8.55
CA ALA A 200 -15.94 31.80 7.24
C ALA A 200 -15.40 33.00 6.45
N LYS A 201 -14.88 34.06 7.14
CA LYS A 201 -14.27 35.24 6.53
C LYS A 201 -12.77 35.07 6.33
N ASN A 202 -12.11 34.23 7.14
CA ASN A 202 -10.69 33.93 7.06
C ASN A 202 -10.51 32.42 6.91
N LYS A 203 -10.67 31.94 5.67
CA LYS A 203 -10.65 30.52 5.35
C LYS A 203 -9.22 29.96 5.40
N SER A 204 -9.10 28.77 5.92
CA SER A 204 -7.84 28.03 6.05
C SER A 204 -7.69 26.97 4.98
N ALA A 205 -6.46 26.67 4.56
CA ALA A 205 -6.15 25.49 3.78
C ALA A 205 -6.60 24.23 4.56
N LEU A 206 -6.93 23.17 3.85
CA LEU A 206 -7.28 21.87 4.42
C LEU A 206 -6.18 20.86 4.10
N ILE A 207 -5.71 20.10 5.09
CA ILE A 207 -4.77 19.00 4.88
C ILE A 207 -5.38 17.73 5.49
N ILE A 208 -5.72 16.76 4.65
CA ILE A 208 -6.14 15.43 5.08
C ILE A 208 -4.88 14.64 5.43
N CYS A 209 -4.86 14.06 6.63
CA CYS A 209 -3.68 13.43 7.21
C CYS A 209 -3.94 11.95 7.53
N PRO A 210 -3.98 11.05 6.54
CA PRO A 210 -4.09 9.62 6.81
C PRO A 210 -2.91 9.14 7.64
N ALA A 211 -3.20 8.34 8.67
CA ALA A 211 -2.18 7.79 9.54
C ALA A 211 -1.52 6.56 8.89
N GLY A 212 -0.22 6.36 9.14
CA GLY A 212 0.51 5.13 8.83
C GLY A 212 0.55 4.18 10.03
N HIS A 213 1.17 3.01 9.86
CA HIS A 213 1.29 1.96 10.89
C HIS A 213 2.33 2.31 11.97
N PHE A 214 2.40 3.57 12.36
CA PHE A 214 3.23 3.98 13.50
C PHE A 214 2.56 3.58 14.80
N ALA A 215 3.37 3.24 15.80
CA ALA A 215 2.85 2.85 17.11
C ALA A 215 1.81 3.84 17.63
N LYS A 216 0.68 3.36 18.13
CA LYS A 216 -0.50 4.13 18.59
C LYS A 216 -1.27 4.87 17.48
N GLY A 217 -0.99 4.63 16.18
CA GLY A 217 -1.72 5.29 15.09
C GLY A 217 -1.76 6.82 15.22
N ARG A 218 -2.93 7.45 15.04
CA ARG A 218 -3.08 8.92 15.12
C ARG A 218 -2.79 9.51 16.51
N TYR A 219 -2.74 8.69 17.56
CA TYR A 219 -2.41 9.12 18.92
C TYR A 219 -0.90 9.30 19.14
N ASN A 220 -0.07 8.88 18.18
CA ASN A 220 1.38 9.02 18.22
C ASN A 220 1.79 10.49 18.36
N LYS A 221 2.77 10.77 19.23
CA LYS A 221 3.28 12.10 19.50
C LYS A 221 3.79 12.84 18.24
N ASP A 222 4.59 12.18 17.41
CA ASP A 222 5.15 12.80 16.20
C ASP A 222 4.06 13.18 15.21
N LEU A 223 2.99 12.36 15.12
CA LEU A 223 1.84 12.66 14.29
C LEU A 223 1.02 13.81 14.86
N GLN A 224 0.80 13.87 16.18
CA GLN A 224 0.13 14.98 16.82
C GLN A 224 0.91 16.30 16.64
N ASN A 225 2.25 16.27 16.79
CA ASN A 225 3.11 17.42 16.51
C ASN A 225 2.89 17.94 15.10
N ARG A 226 2.83 17.06 14.12
CA ARG A 226 2.56 17.43 12.72
C ARG A 226 1.21 18.10 12.54
N TYR A 227 0.13 17.49 13.06
CA TYR A 227 -1.23 18.02 12.90
C TYR A 227 -1.38 19.39 13.57
N ALA A 228 -0.92 19.49 14.81
CA ALA A 228 -1.02 20.71 15.60
C ALA A 228 -0.17 21.83 15.03
N THR A 229 1.05 21.53 14.55
CA THR A 229 1.93 22.55 13.94
C THR A 229 1.35 23.06 12.63
N LEU A 230 0.81 22.20 11.76
CA LEU A 230 0.10 22.63 10.56
C LEU A 230 -1.08 23.55 10.90
N ALA A 231 -1.81 23.26 12.00
CA ALA A 231 -2.90 24.11 12.45
C ALA A 231 -2.39 25.47 12.98
N ARG A 232 -1.31 25.49 13.74
CA ARG A 232 -0.66 26.72 14.17
C ARG A 232 -0.23 27.58 12.99
N MET A 233 0.29 26.95 11.93
CA MET A 233 0.75 27.60 10.71
C MET A 233 -0.40 28.09 9.80
N GLY A 234 -1.65 27.70 10.06
CA GLY A 234 -2.84 28.22 9.36
C GLY A 234 -3.59 27.23 8.48
N ALA A 235 -3.30 25.94 8.56
CA ALA A 235 -4.08 24.90 7.87
C ALA A 235 -4.99 24.15 8.84
N ILE A 236 -6.19 23.79 8.42
CA ILE A 236 -7.00 22.77 9.13
C ILE A 236 -6.39 21.42 8.80
N ALA A 237 -5.89 20.70 9.81
CA ALA A 237 -5.38 19.34 9.67
C ALA A 237 -6.39 18.34 10.24
N VAL A 238 -6.64 17.25 9.50
CA VAL A 238 -7.60 16.22 9.91
C VAL A 238 -6.93 14.87 9.95
N SER A 239 -6.91 14.27 11.14
CA SER A 239 -6.46 12.89 11.35
C SER A 239 -7.65 11.98 11.66
N TYR A 240 -7.54 10.70 11.31
CA TYR A 240 -8.57 9.69 11.56
C TYR A 240 -7.95 8.32 11.79
N ASP A 241 -8.73 7.44 12.42
CA ASP A 241 -8.26 6.09 12.73
C ASP A 241 -8.10 5.26 11.46
N ILE A 242 -7.05 4.46 11.44
CA ILE A 242 -6.84 3.41 10.45
C ILE A 242 -7.96 2.38 10.61
N TYR A 243 -8.50 1.83 9.52
CA TYR A 243 -9.53 0.78 9.57
C TYR A 243 -9.03 -0.44 10.36
N GLY A 244 -9.78 -0.83 11.37
CA GLY A 244 -9.42 -1.88 12.32
C GLY A 244 -8.37 -1.47 13.39
N TRP A 245 -8.08 -0.16 13.55
CA TRP A 245 -7.24 0.39 14.61
C TRP A 245 -7.97 1.49 15.39
N GLY A 246 -7.51 1.77 16.60
CA GLY A 246 -8.09 2.82 17.44
C GLY A 246 -9.57 2.56 17.71
N GLN A 247 -10.45 3.54 17.47
CA GLN A 247 -11.90 3.36 17.68
C GLN A 247 -12.56 2.55 16.56
N SER A 248 -11.95 2.44 15.38
CA SER A 248 -12.45 1.55 14.34
C SER A 248 -12.37 0.07 14.76
N GLU A 249 -11.39 -0.31 15.58
CA GLU A 249 -11.24 -1.66 16.12
C GLU A 249 -12.46 -2.09 16.94
N GLU A 250 -13.11 -1.15 17.64
CA GLU A 250 -14.30 -1.44 18.45
C GLU A 250 -15.52 -1.84 17.60
N GLU A 251 -15.56 -1.39 16.35
CA GLU A 251 -16.68 -1.66 15.43
C GLU A 251 -16.43 -2.90 14.56
N VAL A 252 -15.19 -3.12 14.11
CA VAL A 252 -14.89 -4.15 13.12
C VAL A 252 -13.88 -5.21 13.59
N GLY A 253 -13.25 -5.01 14.75
CA GLY A 253 -12.19 -5.87 15.27
C GLY A 253 -10.83 -5.61 14.62
N ALA A 254 -9.74 -5.94 15.34
CA ALA A 254 -8.35 -5.74 14.87
C ALA A 254 -8.00 -6.58 13.62
N ASP A 255 -8.58 -7.77 13.49
CA ASP A 255 -8.33 -8.67 12.37
C ASP A 255 -8.85 -8.10 11.04
N ALA A 256 -9.85 -7.21 11.05
CA ALA A 256 -10.37 -6.55 9.86
C ALA A 256 -9.28 -5.78 9.10
N HIS A 257 -8.29 -5.25 9.81
CA HIS A 257 -7.15 -4.56 9.21
C HIS A 257 -6.28 -5.47 8.33
N ARG A 258 -6.27 -6.77 8.60
CA ARG A 258 -5.47 -7.77 7.89
C ARG A 258 -6.20 -8.40 6.70
N THR A 259 -7.32 -7.84 6.30
CA THR A 259 -8.13 -8.30 5.16
C THR A 259 -8.01 -7.35 3.97
N SER A 260 -8.35 -7.81 2.77
CA SER A 260 -8.42 -6.96 1.58
C SER A 260 -9.49 -5.86 1.69
N GLU A 261 -10.54 -6.08 2.51
CA GLU A 261 -11.54 -5.05 2.81
C GLU A 261 -10.93 -3.78 3.41
N ALA A 262 -9.85 -3.93 4.20
CA ALA A 262 -9.16 -2.78 4.78
C ALA A 262 -8.63 -1.81 3.71
N HIS A 263 -8.18 -2.30 2.55
CA HIS A 263 -7.72 -1.46 1.45
C HIS A 263 -8.86 -0.60 0.87
N ILE A 264 -10.03 -1.22 0.69
CA ILE A 264 -11.23 -0.52 0.22
C ILE A 264 -11.68 0.50 1.25
N MET A 265 -11.94 0.04 2.48
CA MET A 265 -12.53 0.87 3.52
C MET A 265 -11.66 2.05 3.92
N GLN A 266 -10.34 1.87 4.01
CA GLN A 266 -9.43 2.96 4.33
C GLN A 266 -9.43 4.04 3.25
N THR A 267 -9.55 3.65 1.98
CA THR A 267 -9.69 4.60 0.86
C THR A 267 -11.04 5.32 0.92
N ILE A 268 -12.15 4.59 1.18
CA ILE A 268 -13.48 5.18 1.40
C ILE A 268 -13.47 6.17 2.56
N HIS A 269 -12.79 5.83 3.67
CA HIS A 269 -12.65 6.74 4.82
C HIS A 269 -12.06 8.08 4.39
N GLY A 270 -10.94 8.08 3.65
CA GLY A 270 -10.31 9.32 3.18
C GLY A 270 -11.22 10.15 2.26
N LEU A 271 -11.96 9.51 1.34
CA LEU A 271 -12.93 10.18 0.47
C LEU A 271 -14.09 10.79 1.26
N LYS A 272 -14.66 10.06 2.21
CA LYS A 272 -15.75 10.55 3.07
C LYS A 272 -15.31 11.66 4.02
N ILE A 273 -14.08 11.62 4.52
CA ILE A 273 -13.50 12.72 5.31
C ILE A 273 -13.39 13.98 4.46
N LEU A 274 -12.95 13.88 3.21
CA LEU A 274 -12.92 15.03 2.31
C LEU A 274 -14.32 15.59 2.08
N ASP A 275 -15.33 14.74 1.80
CA ASP A 275 -16.73 15.13 1.63
C ASP A 275 -17.26 15.88 2.85
N PHE A 276 -16.95 15.40 4.05
CA PHE A 276 -17.31 16.07 5.30
C PHE A 276 -16.62 17.43 5.41
N MET A 277 -15.31 17.47 5.23
CA MET A 277 -14.54 18.68 5.54
C MET A 277 -14.80 19.83 4.58
N ILE A 278 -15.07 19.59 3.30
CA ILE A 278 -15.38 20.66 2.34
C ILE A 278 -16.75 21.33 2.57
N GLN A 279 -17.60 20.77 3.43
CA GLN A 279 -18.89 21.42 3.83
C GLN A 279 -18.66 22.54 4.84
N ARG A 280 -17.49 22.58 5.51
CA ARG A 280 -17.16 23.61 6.49
C ARG A 280 -16.97 24.97 5.80
N LYS A 281 -17.53 26.01 6.39
CA LYS A 281 -17.46 27.38 5.85
C LYS A 281 -16.09 28.01 5.96
N ASP A 282 -15.25 27.52 6.87
CA ASP A 282 -13.89 27.98 7.14
C ASP A 282 -12.80 27.26 6.34
N VAL A 283 -13.17 26.33 5.45
CA VAL A 283 -12.25 25.64 4.53
C VAL A 283 -12.12 26.42 3.23
N ASP A 284 -10.89 26.64 2.79
CA ASP A 284 -10.57 27.14 1.46
C ASP A 284 -10.47 25.96 0.48
N LYS A 285 -11.49 25.82 -0.38
CA LYS A 285 -11.60 24.72 -1.34
C LYS A 285 -10.54 24.78 -2.45
N ALA A 286 -9.83 25.89 -2.63
CA ALA A 286 -8.72 26.02 -3.57
C ALA A 286 -7.38 25.50 -3.00
N ARG A 287 -7.31 25.24 -1.68
CA ARG A 287 -6.08 24.81 -1.00
C ARG A 287 -6.36 23.56 -0.18
N ILE A 288 -6.44 22.40 -0.87
CA ILE A 288 -6.71 21.09 -0.27
C ILE A 288 -5.52 20.17 -0.52
N GLY A 289 -4.83 19.78 0.53
CA GLY A 289 -3.68 18.88 0.50
C GLY A 289 -3.95 17.52 1.14
N CYS A 290 -3.10 16.57 0.80
CA CYS A 290 -3.04 15.28 1.48
C CYS A 290 -1.59 14.97 1.89
N ASN A 291 -1.39 14.53 3.14
CA ASN A 291 -0.07 14.14 3.63
C ASN A 291 -0.16 13.03 4.67
N GLY A 292 0.44 11.90 4.38
CA GLY A 292 0.62 10.78 5.30
C GLY A 292 1.94 10.09 5.13
N GLY A 293 2.37 9.31 6.14
CA GLY A 293 3.60 8.53 6.09
C GLY A 293 3.33 7.04 6.08
N SER A 294 4.23 6.25 5.47
CA SER A 294 4.08 4.79 5.40
C SER A 294 2.75 4.39 4.75
N GLY A 295 1.92 3.57 5.38
CA GLY A 295 0.56 3.27 4.92
C GLY A 295 -0.30 4.52 4.69
N GLY A 296 -0.10 5.59 5.48
CA GLY A 296 -0.73 6.89 5.24
C GLY A 296 -0.21 7.59 3.98
N GLY A 297 1.03 7.34 3.59
CA GLY A 297 1.61 7.81 2.32
C GLY A 297 1.03 7.05 1.12
N SER A 298 0.82 5.75 1.23
CA SER A 298 0.10 4.94 0.23
C SER A 298 -1.32 5.48 0.05
N GLN A 299 -2.02 5.80 1.15
CA GLN A 299 -3.33 6.43 1.10
C GLN A 299 -3.28 7.84 0.50
N THR A 300 -2.21 8.61 0.76
CA THR A 300 -2.01 9.93 0.12
C THR A 300 -1.97 9.79 -1.41
N VAL A 301 -1.23 8.81 -1.93
CA VAL A 301 -1.19 8.51 -3.37
C VAL A 301 -2.58 8.14 -3.90
N LEU A 302 -3.29 7.23 -3.25
CA LEU A 302 -4.61 6.77 -3.70
C LEU A 302 -5.66 7.89 -3.67
N LEU A 303 -5.74 8.65 -2.58
CA LEU A 303 -6.72 9.72 -2.45
C LEU A 303 -6.50 10.81 -3.49
N THR A 304 -5.24 11.21 -3.73
CA THR A 304 -4.91 12.25 -4.72
C THR A 304 -5.03 11.76 -6.18
N LEU A 305 -4.95 10.45 -6.42
CA LEU A 305 -5.24 9.83 -7.69
C LEU A 305 -6.75 9.78 -7.99
N LEU A 306 -7.56 9.48 -6.97
CA LEU A 306 -9.00 9.20 -7.13
C LEU A 306 -9.88 10.46 -7.07
N ASP A 307 -9.37 11.57 -6.50
CA ASP A 307 -10.17 12.77 -6.26
C ASP A 307 -9.45 14.04 -6.70
N ASP A 308 -10.01 14.72 -7.68
CA ASP A 308 -9.42 15.92 -8.28
C ASP A 308 -9.55 17.19 -7.42
N ARG A 309 -10.27 17.12 -6.31
CA ARG A 309 -10.37 18.24 -5.35
C ARG A 309 -9.06 18.51 -4.61
N TYR A 310 -8.16 17.52 -4.52
CA TYR A 310 -6.82 17.72 -3.97
C TYR A 310 -5.97 18.61 -4.90
N THR A 311 -5.34 19.62 -4.33
CA THR A 311 -4.49 20.58 -5.04
C THR A 311 -3.01 20.46 -4.69
N ALA A 312 -2.65 19.68 -3.64
CA ALA A 312 -1.29 19.33 -3.28
C ALA A 312 -1.21 17.91 -2.69
N SER A 313 -0.13 17.19 -2.95
CA SER A 313 0.13 15.83 -2.48
C SER A 313 1.52 15.71 -1.86
N CYS A 314 1.61 15.09 -0.67
CA CYS A 314 2.89 14.89 -0.01
C CYS A 314 3.00 13.49 0.61
N PRO A 315 3.20 12.42 -0.21
CA PRO A 315 3.47 11.09 0.30
C PRO A 315 4.85 11.04 0.95
N THR A 316 4.89 10.53 2.19
CA THR A 316 6.09 10.47 3.02
C THR A 316 6.45 9.01 3.29
N VAL A 317 7.69 8.60 3.05
CA VAL A 317 8.28 7.27 3.30
C VAL A 317 7.37 6.09 2.89
N SER A 318 6.84 6.14 1.67
CA SER A 318 5.91 5.10 1.19
C SER A 318 6.08 4.74 -0.28
N MET A 319 6.44 5.70 -1.13
CA MET A 319 6.40 5.54 -2.57
C MET A 319 7.70 4.95 -3.11
N CYS A 320 7.63 3.83 -3.82
CA CYS A 320 8.72 3.29 -4.62
C CYS A 320 8.18 2.41 -5.76
N SER A 321 9.07 1.84 -6.58
CA SER A 321 8.73 1.00 -7.74
C SER A 321 8.79 -0.50 -7.45
N TRP A 322 9.30 -0.92 -6.30
CA TRP A 322 9.58 -2.32 -5.99
C TRP A 322 8.89 -2.87 -4.74
N PHE A 323 8.16 -2.04 -4.01
CA PHE A 323 7.36 -2.44 -2.86
C PHE A 323 5.99 -1.77 -2.88
N ASP A 324 4.94 -2.58 -2.94
CA ASP A 324 3.56 -2.12 -3.11
C ASP A 324 2.86 -1.83 -1.78
N GLY A 325 3.45 -2.27 -0.65
CA GLY A 325 2.92 -2.14 0.71
C GLY A 325 2.96 -3.46 1.47
N GLY A 326 3.27 -3.42 2.76
CA GLY A 326 3.45 -4.60 3.63
C GLY A 326 2.18 -5.07 4.34
N CYS A 327 1.07 -4.36 4.15
CA CYS A 327 -0.20 -4.63 4.81
C CYS A 327 -1.32 -4.78 3.79
N PRO A 328 -2.32 -5.67 4.01
CA PRO A 328 -3.49 -5.75 3.15
C PRO A 328 -4.25 -4.44 2.97
N CYS A 329 -4.16 -3.49 3.91
CA CYS A 329 -4.74 -2.15 3.74
C CYS A 329 -4.05 -1.29 2.68
N GLU A 330 -2.88 -1.70 2.16
CA GLU A 330 -2.09 -1.03 1.12
C GLU A 330 -2.06 -1.83 -0.19
N SER A 331 -2.10 -3.17 -0.10
CA SER A 331 -1.88 -4.08 -1.23
C SER A 331 -2.85 -5.27 -1.27
N GLY A 332 -3.86 -5.30 -0.40
CA GLY A 332 -4.83 -6.42 -0.34
C GLY A 332 -5.78 -6.49 -1.53
N MET A 333 -5.99 -5.38 -2.24
CA MET A 333 -6.71 -5.34 -3.51
C MET A 333 -5.72 -5.25 -4.67
N PRO A 334 -6.05 -5.84 -5.85
CA PRO A 334 -5.09 -5.99 -6.94
C PRO A 334 -4.89 -4.70 -7.77
N ILE A 335 -4.79 -3.54 -7.12
CA ILE A 335 -4.64 -2.24 -7.80
C ILE A 335 -3.35 -2.16 -8.62
N HIS A 336 -2.28 -2.81 -8.17
CA HIS A 336 -1.00 -2.84 -8.88
C HIS A 336 -1.00 -3.71 -10.15
N ARG A 337 -2.11 -4.41 -10.44
CA ARG A 337 -2.37 -5.06 -11.74
C ARG A 337 -3.00 -4.13 -12.76
N SER A 338 -3.36 -2.90 -12.38
CA SER A 338 -3.95 -1.92 -13.29
C SER A 338 -2.99 -1.59 -14.44
N GLY A 339 -3.55 -1.37 -15.62
CA GLY A 339 -2.79 -1.09 -16.82
C GLY A 339 -1.79 -2.19 -17.22
N ASN A 340 -2.05 -3.47 -16.90
CA ASN A 340 -1.12 -4.59 -17.05
C ASN A 340 0.19 -4.38 -16.27
N GLN A 341 0.05 -4.12 -15.00
CA GLN A 341 1.04 -3.82 -13.95
C GLN A 341 1.42 -2.32 -13.83
N THR A 342 1.42 -1.87 -12.60
CA THR A 342 1.83 -0.53 -12.16
C THR A 342 2.53 -0.62 -10.81
N CYS A 343 2.97 0.51 -10.27
CA CYS A 343 3.54 0.64 -8.93
C CYS A 343 3.15 1.99 -8.30
N ASN A 344 3.40 2.15 -7.00
CA ASN A 344 3.05 3.36 -6.27
C ASN A 344 3.64 4.65 -6.88
N MET A 345 4.83 4.58 -7.49
CA MET A 345 5.43 5.70 -8.21
C MET A 345 4.57 6.14 -9.42
N GLU A 346 4.16 5.19 -10.27
CA GLU A 346 3.36 5.52 -11.45
C GLU A 346 1.95 6.00 -11.06
N LEU A 347 1.37 5.42 -10.00
CA LEU A 347 0.10 5.91 -9.44
C LEU A 347 0.23 7.34 -8.91
N ALA A 348 1.33 7.67 -8.22
CA ALA A 348 1.62 9.03 -7.77
C ALA A 348 1.79 10.01 -8.94
N ALA A 349 2.41 9.58 -10.04
CA ALA A 349 2.59 10.40 -11.24
C ALA A 349 1.25 10.86 -11.84
N CYS A 350 0.15 10.14 -11.60
CA CYS A 350 -1.19 10.55 -12.06
C CYS A 350 -1.64 11.89 -11.46
N PHE A 351 -0.99 12.37 -10.42
CA PHE A 351 -1.27 13.68 -9.83
C PHE A 351 -0.72 14.86 -10.63
N ALA A 352 0.22 14.63 -11.56
CA ALA A 352 0.76 15.68 -12.42
C ALA A 352 -0.35 16.45 -13.17
N PRO A 353 -0.22 17.78 -13.37
CA PRO A 353 0.94 18.64 -13.03
C PRO A 353 0.82 19.35 -11.67
N ARG A 354 -0.11 18.94 -10.80
CA ARG A 354 -0.35 19.58 -9.50
C ARG A 354 0.86 19.41 -8.56
N PRO A 355 1.12 20.36 -7.64
CA PRO A 355 2.24 20.31 -6.72
C PRO A 355 2.32 19.01 -5.90
N MET A 356 3.45 18.31 -5.98
CA MET A 356 3.73 17.11 -5.20
C MET A 356 5.14 17.16 -4.62
N MET A 357 5.28 16.71 -3.36
CA MET A 357 6.58 16.47 -2.76
C MET A 357 6.64 15.05 -2.20
N ILE A 358 7.69 14.33 -2.56
CA ILE A 358 8.01 13.03 -1.99
C ILE A 358 9.04 13.23 -0.89
N VAL A 359 8.77 12.72 0.32
CA VAL A 359 9.79 12.61 1.37
C VAL A 359 10.23 11.15 1.42
N SER A 360 11.53 10.92 1.24
CA SER A 360 12.16 9.59 1.22
C SER A 360 13.33 9.51 2.19
N ASP A 361 13.75 8.31 2.57
CA ASP A 361 14.92 8.12 3.42
C ASP A 361 15.79 6.94 2.96
N GLY A 362 17.02 6.87 3.51
CA GLY A 362 17.97 5.83 3.14
C GLY A 362 17.79 4.52 3.90
N GLY A 363 16.96 4.49 4.94
CA GLY A 363 16.80 3.35 5.84
C GLY A 363 15.59 2.46 5.54
N ASP A 364 14.83 2.75 4.47
CA ASP A 364 13.66 1.96 4.09
C ASP A 364 13.58 1.72 2.56
N TRP A 365 12.45 1.25 2.09
CA TRP A 365 12.20 0.97 0.66
C TRP A 365 12.14 2.22 -0.22
N THR A 366 12.17 3.42 0.36
CA THR A 366 12.22 4.68 -0.40
C THR A 366 13.65 5.15 -0.67
N SER A 367 14.65 4.35 -0.31
CA SER A 367 16.08 4.65 -0.52
C SER A 367 16.46 4.82 -2.01
N THR A 368 15.70 4.21 -2.92
CA THR A 368 15.93 4.31 -4.37
C THR A 368 15.29 5.53 -5.02
N VAL A 369 14.45 6.27 -4.29
CA VAL A 369 13.65 7.37 -4.84
C VAL A 369 14.49 8.42 -5.60
N PRO A 370 15.62 8.91 -5.08
CA PRO A 370 16.38 9.94 -5.78
C PRO A 370 16.88 9.53 -7.17
N GLU A 371 17.34 8.29 -7.32
CA GLU A 371 17.98 7.79 -8.52
C GLU A 371 17.03 7.07 -9.49
N VAL A 372 15.91 6.51 -9.00
CA VAL A 372 15.03 5.65 -9.79
C VAL A 372 13.66 6.29 -10.00
N GLU A 373 12.94 6.56 -8.93
CA GLU A 373 11.54 6.97 -9.01
C GLU A 373 11.38 8.46 -9.33
N PHE A 374 12.21 9.31 -8.75
CA PHE A 374 12.11 10.76 -8.95
C PHE A 374 12.42 11.20 -10.39
N PRO A 375 13.43 10.65 -11.10
CA PRO A 375 13.64 10.93 -12.53
C PRO A 375 12.43 10.57 -13.40
N PHE A 376 11.72 9.49 -13.11
CA PHE A 376 10.47 9.15 -13.80
C PHE A 376 9.40 10.22 -13.59
N LEU A 377 9.19 10.63 -12.33
CA LEU A 377 8.24 11.70 -12.00
C LEU A 377 8.59 13.00 -12.71
N GLN A 378 9.87 13.38 -12.70
CA GLN A 378 10.37 14.55 -13.42
C GLN A 378 10.10 14.49 -14.93
N LYS A 379 10.20 13.31 -15.54
CA LYS A 379 9.84 13.09 -16.94
C LYS A 379 8.34 13.35 -17.16
N ILE A 380 7.48 12.72 -16.34
CA ILE A 380 6.01 12.88 -16.46
C ILE A 380 5.59 14.33 -16.26
N TYR A 381 6.09 14.99 -15.22
CA TYR A 381 5.82 16.42 -14.99
C TYR A 381 6.37 17.31 -16.11
N GLY A 382 7.46 16.88 -16.76
CA GLY A 382 8.02 17.55 -17.93
C GLY A 382 7.09 17.59 -19.14
N PHE A 383 6.17 16.64 -19.28
CA PHE A 383 5.14 16.69 -20.35
C PHE A 383 4.16 17.86 -20.21
N TYR A 384 4.11 18.48 -19.03
CA TYR A 384 3.24 19.61 -18.70
C TYR A 384 4.02 20.90 -18.47
N ASP A 385 5.33 20.94 -18.77
CA ASP A 385 6.23 22.05 -18.43
C ASP A 385 6.23 22.38 -16.93
N ALA A 386 5.99 21.39 -16.08
CA ALA A 386 5.74 21.54 -14.64
C ALA A 386 6.76 20.77 -13.77
N LYS A 387 7.99 20.54 -14.25
CA LYS A 387 9.03 19.82 -13.47
C LYS A 387 9.28 20.42 -12.08
N GLY A 388 9.13 21.74 -11.94
CA GLY A 388 9.26 22.44 -10.66
C GLY A 388 8.13 22.17 -9.66
N ASN A 389 7.04 21.56 -10.10
CA ASN A 389 5.91 21.18 -9.25
C ASN A 389 6.09 19.82 -8.57
N VAL A 390 7.10 19.04 -8.93
CA VAL A 390 7.42 17.79 -8.24
C VAL A 390 8.79 17.91 -7.57
N LEU A 391 8.82 17.63 -6.28
CA LEU A 391 10.01 17.73 -5.43
C LEU A 391 10.31 16.39 -4.74
N ASN A 392 11.57 16.14 -4.46
CA ASN A 392 11.99 15.07 -3.54
C ASN A 392 12.89 15.64 -2.45
N VAL A 393 12.53 15.38 -1.20
CA VAL A 393 13.40 15.58 -0.05
C VAL A 393 13.84 14.20 0.42
N HIS A 394 15.12 13.88 0.18
CA HIS A 394 15.71 12.62 0.59
C HIS A 394 16.59 12.80 1.83
N LEU A 395 16.40 11.93 2.81
CA LEU A 395 17.10 11.92 4.10
C LEU A 395 17.95 10.64 4.22
N PRO A 396 19.16 10.59 3.63
CA PRO A 396 19.91 9.34 3.40
C PRO A 396 20.35 8.63 4.68
N ASN A 397 20.47 9.36 5.80
CA ASN A 397 20.91 8.82 7.08
C ASN A 397 19.75 8.55 8.06
N GLU A 398 18.51 8.74 7.62
CA GLU A 398 17.33 8.48 8.44
C GLU A 398 16.73 7.11 8.14
N ARG A 399 15.86 6.67 9.03
CA ARG A 399 15.15 5.40 8.96
C ARG A 399 13.64 5.63 8.89
N HIS A 400 12.89 4.55 8.68
CA HIS A 400 11.44 4.57 8.53
C HIS A 400 10.72 5.09 9.79
N ASP A 401 10.45 6.37 9.83
CA ASP A 401 9.69 7.07 10.87
C ASP A 401 9.03 8.35 10.31
N PHE A 402 8.41 9.14 11.18
CA PHE A 402 7.95 10.49 10.85
C PHE A 402 8.66 11.54 11.72
N GLY A 403 10.01 11.46 11.75
CA GLY A 403 10.88 12.27 12.57
C GLY A 403 10.85 13.76 12.23
N PRO A 404 11.58 14.60 13.02
CA PRO A 404 11.54 16.06 12.91
C PRO A 404 11.90 16.58 11.51
N ASN A 405 12.94 16.03 10.86
CA ASN A 405 13.36 16.49 9.53
C ASN A 405 12.33 16.20 8.44
N LYS A 406 11.64 15.04 8.54
CA LYS A 406 10.52 14.71 7.64
C LYS A 406 9.35 15.66 7.85
N ARG A 407 9.03 15.99 9.11
CA ARG A 407 7.98 16.97 9.42
C ARG A 407 8.35 18.37 8.94
N GLN A 408 9.62 18.77 9.12
CA GLN A 408 10.11 20.06 8.61
C GLN A 408 9.92 20.18 7.09
N ALA A 409 10.28 19.13 6.33
CA ALA A 409 10.07 19.10 4.88
C ALA A 409 8.57 19.29 4.53
N VAL A 410 7.67 18.60 5.23
CA VAL A 410 6.21 18.74 5.05
C VAL A 410 5.74 20.17 5.33
N TYR A 411 6.23 20.80 6.40
CA TYR A 411 5.87 22.17 6.74
C TYR A 411 6.34 23.16 5.66
N ASP A 412 7.58 23.03 5.21
CA ASP A 412 8.15 23.89 4.17
C ASP A 412 7.39 23.75 2.85
N PHE A 413 7.02 22.54 2.48
CA PHE A 413 6.21 22.29 1.28
C PHE A 413 4.86 23.00 1.36
N PHE A 414 4.10 22.83 2.44
CA PHE A 414 2.80 23.47 2.56
C PHE A 414 2.90 25.00 2.79
N CYS A 415 4.01 25.51 3.34
CA CYS A 415 4.30 26.94 3.29
C CYS A 415 4.42 27.44 1.85
N GLN A 416 5.18 26.74 1.03
CA GLN A 416 5.40 27.11 -0.37
C GLN A 416 4.11 27.07 -1.19
N VAL A 417 3.33 25.98 -1.08
CA VAL A 417 2.17 25.76 -1.98
C VAL A 417 0.88 26.39 -1.49
N PHE A 418 0.71 26.55 -0.17
CA PHE A 418 -0.53 27.09 0.43
C PHE A 418 -0.35 28.44 1.13
N GLY A 419 0.88 28.95 1.19
CA GLY A 419 1.17 30.22 1.86
C GLY A 419 0.95 30.15 3.38
N LEU A 420 1.27 28.99 4.00
CA LEU A 420 1.16 28.88 5.45
C LEU A 420 2.19 29.79 6.15
N ASN A 421 1.86 30.25 7.36
CA ASN A 421 2.71 31.16 8.12
C ASN A 421 3.88 30.43 8.79
N LYS A 422 5.06 30.44 8.16
CA LYS A 422 6.28 29.81 8.67
C LYS A 422 6.73 30.36 10.04
N ALA A 423 6.42 31.61 10.38
CA ALA A 423 6.76 32.21 11.68
C ALA A 423 6.00 31.52 12.85
N MET A 424 4.94 30.79 12.57
CA MET A 424 4.17 30.02 13.56
C MET A 424 4.65 28.57 13.72
N LEU A 425 5.66 28.15 12.95
CA LEU A 425 6.28 26.83 13.08
C LEU A 425 7.07 26.77 14.40
N ASP A 426 6.57 25.99 15.33
CA ASP A 426 7.18 25.81 16.65
C ASP A 426 6.53 24.59 17.32
N GLU A 427 7.18 23.43 17.24
CA GLU A 427 6.67 22.17 17.80
C GLU A 427 6.72 22.17 19.34
N GLU A 428 7.54 23.00 19.98
CA GLU A 428 7.60 23.10 21.46
C GLU A 428 6.32 23.71 22.05
N LYS A 429 5.55 24.45 21.24
CA LYS A 429 4.26 25.02 21.64
C LYS A 429 3.07 24.09 21.38
N VAL A 430 3.32 22.88 20.92
CA VAL A 430 2.28 21.86 20.74
C VAL A 430 1.97 21.20 22.08
N THR A 431 0.69 21.01 22.36
CA THR A 431 0.24 20.21 23.49
C THR A 431 -0.07 18.79 23.02
N GLU A 432 0.67 17.82 23.52
CA GLU A 432 0.35 16.41 23.31
C GLU A 432 -0.88 16.06 24.14
N GLU A 433 -1.96 15.60 23.48
CA GLU A 433 -3.17 15.09 24.13
C GLU A 433 -3.05 13.56 24.34
N THR A 434 -3.65 13.09 25.43
CA THR A 434 -3.72 11.65 25.71
C THR A 434 -4.64 10.95 24.71
N GLU A 435 -4.51 9.63 24.59
CA GLU A 435 -5.41 8.84 23.76
C GLU A 435 -6.87 9.02 24.19
N GLU A 436 -7.16 9.03 25.49
CA GLU A 436 -8.50 9.25 26.04
C GLU A 436 -9.08 10.59 25.59
N GLN A 437 -8.28 11.67 25.58
CA GLN A 437 -8.71 12.99 25.11
C GLN A 437 -9.00 13.00 23.61
N LEU A 438 -8.27 12.22 22.81
CA LEU A 438 -8.43 12.15 21.36
C LEU A 438 -9.51 11.17 20.90
N ARG A 439 -10.02 10.29 21.77
CA ARG A 439 -11.15 9.41 21.47
C ARG A 439 -12.47 10.21 21.46
N PHE A 440 -13.33 9.93 20.50
CA PHE A 440 -14.70 10.43 20.49
C PHE A 440 -15.51 9.69 21.58
N GLN A 441 -16.11 10.42 22.47
CA GLN A 441 -16.94 9.92 23.58
C GLN A 441 -18.42 10.05 23.24
#